data_ab3f6aa6b7b92eb4c8a05964b563725b
#
_entry.id   ab3f6aa6b7b92eb4c8a05964b563725b
#
_cell.length_a   1.000
_cell.length_b   1.000
_cell.length_c   1.000
_cell.angle_alpha   90.00
_cell.angle_beta   90.00
_cell.angle_gamma   90.00
#
_symmetry.space_group_name_H-M   'P 1'
#
loop_
_entity.id
_entity.type
_entity.pdbx_description
1 polymer ?
#
loop_
_entity_poly.entity_id
_entity_poly.type
_entity_poly.pdbx_seq_one_letter_code
_entity_poly.pdbx_strand_id
1 'polypeptide(L)'
;MAISPWFVAKRAFGGRGVLLAPFGVVNPSNARGPWPELGWLGTMFALWAVLALVSVLVYTLTRGQKRARWLYVLGGLGLLLFGLEAYLFYQAVAEINAEALARGVSPRRLPLRRYSLSFGLYVQLFYALFLLVTARLNQPRGQRILVRYRGVVVPAVSMVLAMVVGGAIVWLLRPIPGVREPLSTYGYLVAKLDLVTYTFQLLFGPVLSLSGLFQAALIATPLIFTGLSVAFGFKAGLFNIGAPGQLIMGAIFAMLVGVYLPGPRFLVLPLAIAAAALGGAIWGAIPGWLKARFGAHEVINTIMMNYIALSAMLLLLSKNEWSFFGQKVYLPFKFPGYEPRSYEIRPEARIPMLHKMLGFDGAGPGELSLALPLALVLMLVVYYIFGRRLELGRRVVYALGAAVGGYVLGGFLPGIPATMSPDLASVRLNGAFVIALFAVAFYNFYMWRTKYGYELRAVGLAPKAAEYAGVKISSKLVLTMAIAGAFAGLAATHYVLGGGIDEYRLKQSIPYNVGFDGIAVALMGQNTPIGVTLAAFLFGVLLTGGLQLNLQLGISRELVLVLESLIVLFIAAGGFLPRYFTDPLLAAEALREGEEA
;
A
#
# COMPACT_ATOMS: atom_id res chain seq x y z
N MET A 1 21.01 -21.99 -1.59
CA MET A 1 22.13 -21.36 -0.86
C MET A 1 23.45 -21.50 -1.60
N ALA A 2 23.88 -22.68 -2.01
CA ALA A 2 25.20 -22.90 -2.67
C ALA A 2 25.45 -22.08 -3.94
N ILE A 3 24.43 -21.91 -4.76
CA ILE A 3 24.51 -21.20 -6.05
C ILE A 3 24.03 -19.75 -5.98
N SER A 4 23.78 -19.22 -4.80
CA SER A 4 23.28 -17.87 -4.62
C SER A 4 24.34 -16.95 -4.01
N PRO A 5 24.41 -15.66 -4.41
CA PRO A 5 25.26 -14.69 -3.73
C PRO A 5 24.73 -14.39 -2.33
N TRP A 6 25.62 -14.17 -1.38
CA TRP A 6 25.24 -13.80 -0.01
C TRP A 6 25.40 -12.32 0.22
N PHE A 7 26.45 -11.72 -0.33
CA PHE A 7 26.73 -10.30 -0.22
C PHE A 7 27.07 -9.69 -1.58
N VAL A 8 26.80 -8.41 -1.71
CA VAL A 8 27.12 -7.60 -2.88
C VAL A 8 27.97 -6.44 -2.47
N ALA A 9 29.19 -6.35 -2.97
CA ALA A 9 30.04 -5.18 -2.81
C ALA A 9 29.76 -4.19 -3.95
N LYS A 10 29.32 -2.96 -3.63
CA LYS A 10 28.99 -1.93 -4.62
C LYS A 10 30.01 -0.81 -4.60
N ARG A 11 30.50 -0.40 -5.79
CA ARG A 11 31.24 0.86 -5.95
C ARG A 11 30.32 2.06 -5.87
N ALA A 12 30.88 3.24 -5.56
CA ALA A 12 30.16 4.49 -5.35
C ALA A 12 29.36 5.01 -6.57
N PHE A 13 29.63 4.53 -7.77
CA PHE A 13 29.01 4.99 -9.02
C PHE A 13 28.30 3.84 -9.74
N GLY A 14 27.06 3.59 -9.39
CA GLY A 14 26.02 3.02 -10.24
C GLY A 14 26.21 1.65 -10.91
N GLY A 15 27.37 1.03 -10.92
CA GLY A 15 27.59 -0.29 -11.48
C GLY A 15 27.10 -1.40 -10.55
N ARG A 16 26.61 -2.52 -11.11
CA ARG A 16 26.42 -3.74 -10.33
C ARG A 16 27.75 -4.14 -9.73
N GLY A 17 27.76 -4.30 -8.43
CA GLY A 17 28.95 -4.65 -7.70
C GLY A 17 29.33 -6.11 -7.87
N VAL A 18 30.44 -6.45 -7.28
CA VAL A 18 30.95 -7.81 -7.19
C VAL A 18 30.11 -8.61 -6.22
N LEU A 19 29.78 -9.84 -6.61
CA LEU A 19 28.95 -10.76 -5.84
C LEU A 19 29.84 -11.72 -5.06
N LEU A 20 29.66 -11.76 -3.74
CA LEU A 20 30.38 -12.67 -2.86
C LEU A 20 29.49 -13.89 -2.59
N ALA A 21 29.90 -15.03 -3.09
CA ALA A 21 29.17 -16.28 -2.98
C ALA A 21 30.00 -17.34 -2.25
N PRO A 22 29.41 -18.44 -1.73
CA PRO A 22 30.10 -19.44 -0.94
C PRO A 22 31.35 -20.06 -1.62
N PHE A 23 31.34 -20.16 -2.95
CA PHE A 23 32.41 -20.80 -3.74
C PHE A 23 33.18 -19.80 -4.60
N GLY A 24 33.22 -18.54 -4.24
CA GLY A 24 34.07 -17.55 -4.87
C GLY A 24 33.41 -16.21 -5.14
N VAL A 25 34.21 -15.34 -5.76
CA VAL A 25 33.81 -13.98 -6.12
C VAL A 25 33.36 -13.97 -7.57
N VAL A 26 32.15 -13.45 -7.82
CA VAL A 26 31.61 -13.28 -9.17
C VAL A 26 31.59 -11.79 -9.51
N ASN A 27 32.23 -11.38 -10.57
CA ASN A 27 32.36 -10.00 -11.01
C ASN A 27 31.71 -9.78 -12.39
N PRO A 28 30.39 -9.58 -12.48
CA PRO A 28 29.69 -9.43 -13.75
C PRO A 28 30.10 -8.19 -14.54
N SER A 29 30.58 -7.15 -13.87
CA SER A 29 30.89 -5.84 -14.47
C SER A 29 32.38 -5.65 -14.77
N ASN A 30 33.23 -6.65 -14.54
CA ASN A 30 34.70 -6.54 -14.61
C ASN A 30 35.27 -5.33 -13.87
N ALA A 31 34.66 -4.99 -12.74
CA ALA A 31 35.10 -3.88 -11.94
C ALA A 31 36.47 -4.18 -11.33
N ARG A 32 37.43 -3.31 -11.56
CA ARG A 32 38.80 -3.44 -11.01
C ARG A 32 38.80 -3.12 -9.51
N GLY A 33 39.48 -3.92 -8.71
CA GLY A 33 39.72 -3.67 -7.29
C GLY A 33 40.15 -4.91 -6.53
N PRO A 34 40.72 -4.75 -5.34
CA PRO A 34 40.87 -5.84 -4.42
C PRO A 34 39.50 -6.23 -3.91
N TRP A 35 39.04 -7.42 -4.21
CA TRP A 35 37.82 -7.98 -3.69
C TRP A 35 38.18 -8.98 -2.59
N PRO A 36 37.50 -8.94 -1.43
CA PRO A 36 37.83 -9.84 -0.34
C PRO A 36 37.51 -11.29 -0.73
N GLU A 37 38.47 -12.16 -0.58
CA GLU A 37 38.23 -13.59 -0.52
C GLU A 37 37.83 -13.95 0.90
N LEU A 38 36.52 -14.12 1.13
CA LEU A 38 35.99 -14.45 2.44
C LEU A 38 35.98 -15.97 2.62
N GLY A 39 37.13 -16.55 3.02
CA GLY A 39 37.31 -18.00 3.17
C GLY A 39 36.31 -18.66 4.14
N TRP A 40 35.74 -17.89 5.09
CA TRP A 40 34.74 -18.36 6.04
C TRP A 40 33.35 -18.59 5.41
N LEU A 41 33.06 -18.06 4.20
CA LEU A 41 31.76 -18.27 3.53
C LEU A 41 31.48 -19.74 3.26
N GLY A 42 32.49 -20.52 2.87
CA GLY A 42 32.37 -21.97 2.66
C GLY A 42 32.04 -22.72 3.95
N THR A 43 32.65 -22.35 5.06
CA THR A 43 32.37 -22.92 6.40
C THR A 43 30.95 -22.61 6.86
N MET A 44 30.48 -21.37 6.68
CA MET A 44 29.11 -20.99 7.00
C MET A 44 28.10 -21.73 6.13
N PHE A 45 28.39 -21.92 4.84
CA PHE A 45 27.58 -22.76 3.97
C PHE A 45 27.44 -24.20 4.50
N ALA A 46 28.55 -24.81 4.95
CA ALA A 46 28.52 -26.14 5.53
C ALA A 46 27.65 -26.21 6.80
N LEU A 47 27.73 -25.21 7.68
CA LEU A 47 26.88 -25.12 8.88
C LEU A 47 25.38 -25.01 8.51
N TRP A 48 25.04 -24.22 7.50
CA TRP A 48 23.66 -24.13 7.01
C TRP A 48 23.16 -25.42 6.37
N ALA A 49 24.04 -26.12 5.65
CA ALA A 49 23.70 -27.44 5.08
C ALA A 49 23.42 -28.49 6.17
N VAL A 50 24.24 -28.51 7.22
CA VAL A 50 24.03 -29.36 8.41
C VAL A 50 22.71 -29.00 9.10
N LEU A 51 22.46 -27.71 9.33
CA LEU A 51 21.21 -27.24 9.93
C LEU A 51 19.98 -27.69 9.12
N ALA A 52 20.05 -27.61 7.78
CA ALA A 52 18.99 -28.06 6.90
C ALA A 52 18.75 -29.58 6.99
N LEU A 53 19.81 -30.37 6.94
CA LEU A 53 19.73 -31.82 7.08
C LEU A 53 19.14 -32.23 8.44
N VAL A 54 19.64 -31.66 9.53
CA VAL A 54 19.13 -31.92 10.88
C VAL A 54 17.66 -31.53 11.00
N SER A 55 17.24 -30.42 10.41
CA SER A 55 15.84 -29.99 10.45
C SER A 55 14.90 -30.95 9.70
N VAL A 56 15.34 -31.49 8.56
CA VAL A 56 14.59 -32.54 7.83
C VAL A 56 14.50 -33.82 8.66
N LEU A 57 15.60 -34.26 9.26
CA LEU A 57 15.61 -35.44 10.16
C LEU A 57 14.69 -35.24 11.37
N VAL A 58 14.75 -34.09 12.01
CA VAL A 58 13.84 -33.76 13.13
C VAL A 58 12.39 -33.78 12.67
N TYR A 59 12.09 -33.20 11.51
CA TYR A 59 10.73 -33.15 11.00
C TYR A 59 10.17 -34.54 10.69
N THR A 60 11.00 -35.44 10.15
CA THR A 60 10.60 -36.81 9.79
C THR A 60 10.54 -37.76 10.99
N LEU A 61 11.50 -37.65 11.92
CA LEU A 61 11.67 -38.62 13.03
C LEU A 61 10.88 -38.22 14.30
N THR A 62 10.44 -36.98 14.44
CA THR A 62 9.74 -36.52 15.64
C THR A 62 8.29 -36.09 15.33
N ARG A 63 7.42 -36.12 16.36
CA ARG A 63 6.01 -35.70 16.24
C ARG A 63 5.57 -34.78 17.39
N GLY A 64 4.53 -33.98 17.13
CA GLY A 64 3.87 -33.14 18.14
C GLY A 64 4.83 -32.15 18.84
N GLN A 65 4.75 -32.06 20.16
CA GLN A 65 5.52 -31.12 20.97
C GLN A 65 7.04 -31.31 20.89
N LYS A 66 7.53 -32.55 20.74
CA LYS A 66 8.97 -32.82 20.58
C LYS A 66 9.47 -32.19 19.27
N ARG A 67 8.72 -32.36 18.15
CA ARG A 67 9.03 -31.73 16.87
C ARG A 67 9.08 -30.20 17.02
N ALA A 68 8.08 -29.61 17.64
CA ALA A 68 8.01 -28.18 17.85
C ALA A 68 9.24 -27.64 18.61
N ARG A 69 9.62 -28.28 19.73
CA ARG A 69 10.80 -27.86 20.53
C ARG A 69 12.08 -27.86 19.71
N TRP A 70 12.36 -28.93 18.99
CA TRP A 70 13.57 -29.01 18.17
C TRP A 70 13.59 -28.01 17.02
N LEU A 71 12.45 -27.79 16.37
CA LEU A 71 12.34 -26.78 15.31
C LEU A 71 12.52 -25.36 15.84
N TYR A 72 12.11 -25.04 17.08
CA TYR A 72 12.42 -23.76 17.72
C TYR A 72 13.93 -23.60 17.95
N VAL A 73 14.60 -24.65 18.45
CA VAL A 73 16.04 -24.61 18.66
C VAL A 73 16.78 -24.41 17.33
N LEU A 74 16.41 -25.17 16.30
CA LEU A 74 17.04 -25.08 14.99
C LEU A 74 16.76 -23.72 14.30
N GLY A 75 15.54 -23.20 14.42
CA GLY A 75 15.21 -21.86 13.91
C GLY A 75 15.96 -20.76 14.64
N GLY A 76 16.11 -20.86 15.97
CA GLY A 76 16.93 -19.95 16.79
C GLY A 76 18.40 -20.00 16.40
N LEU A 77 18.97 -21.20 16.21
CA LEU A 77 20.33 -21.37 15.70
C LEU A 77 20.50 -20.78 14.29
N GLY A 78 19.51 -20.94 13.43
CA GLY A 78 19.51 -20.32 12.10
C GLY A 78 19.57 -18.79 12.19
N LEU A 79 18.78 -18.16 13.07
CA LEU A 79 18.85 -16.70 13.27
C LEU A 79 20.22 -16.25 13.85
N LEU A 80 20.80 -17.04 14.76
CA LEU A 80 22.14 -16.76 15.29
C LEU A 80 23.22 -16.88 14.20
N LEU A 81 23.16 -17.91 13.36
CA LEU A 81 24.08 -18.05 12.22
C LEU A 81 23.96 -16.87 11.26
N PHE A 82 22.73 -16.48 10.92
CA PHE A 82 22.49 -15.30 10.08
C PHE A 82 23.10 -14.02 10.68
N GLY A 83 22.89 -13.80 11.99
CA GLY A 83 23.47 -12.65 12.69
C GLY A 83 24.99 -12.69 12.71
N LEU A 84 25.59 -13.85 12.95
CA LEU A 84 27.04 -14.05 12.94
C LEU A 84 27.62 -13.77 11.55
N GLU A 85 27.01 -14.25 10.48
CA GLU A 85 27.46 -14.00 9.10
C GLU A 85 27.42 -12.51 8.76
N ALA A 86 26.32 -11.83 9.11
CA ALA A 86 26.19 -10.39 8.91
C ALA A 86 27.26 -9.61 9.69
N TYR A 87 27.56 -10.03 10.91
CA TYR A 87 28.61 -9.42 11.75
C TYR A 87 30.01 -9.65 11.19
N LEU A 88 30.36 -10.89 10.82
CA LEU A 88 31.65 -11.22 10.21
C LEU A 88 31.89 -10.45 8.91
N PHE A 89 30.86 -10.31 8.11
CA PHE A 89 30.94 -9.50 6.90
C PHE A 89 31.18 -8.02 7.19
N TYR A 90 30.45 -7.47 8.19
CA TYR A 90 30.66 -6.10 8.61
C TYR A 90 32.10 -5.85 9.09
N GLN A 91 32.68 -6.76 9.89
CA GLN A 91 34.07 -6.68 10.32
C GLN A 91 35.05 -6.74 9.13
N ALA A 92 34.87 -7.71 8.22
CA ALA A 92 35.73 -7.80 7.04
C ALA A 92 35.67 -6.54 6.16
N VAL A 93 34.49 -5.93 6.02
CA VAL A 93 34.33 -4.64 5.32
C VAL A 93 35.06 -3.52 6.04
N ALA A 94 34.97 -3.47 7.38
CA ALA A 94 35.64 -2.45 8.17
C ALA A 94 37.17 -2.56 8.08
N GLU A 95 37.72 -3.77 8.16
CA GLU A 95 39.16 -4.03 8.03
C GLU A 95 39.70 -3.61 6.65
N ILE A 96 39.05 -4.05 5.56
CA ILE A 96 39.46 -3.71 4.19
C ILE A 96 39.42 -2.20 3.95
N ASN A 97 38.40 -1.54 4.45
CA ASN A 97 38.30 -0.09 4.33
C ASN A 97 39.33 0.65 5.23
N ALA A 98 39.64 0.13 6.42
CA ALA A 98 40.67 0.68 7.30
C ALA A 98 42.07 0.56 6.70
N GLU A 99 42.39 -0.60 6.11
CA GLU A 99 43.64 -0.76 5.37
C GLU A 99 43.76 0.19 4.18
N ALA A 100 42.67 0.37 3.43
CA ALA A 100 42.66 1.31 2.30
C ALA A 100 42.87 2.76 2.74
N LEU A 101 42.28 3.15 3.88
CA LEU A 101 42.52 4.46 4.49
C LEU A 101 43.96 4.64 4.96
N ALA A 102 44.56 3.61 5.58
CA ALA A 102 45.97 3.62 6.01
C ALA A 102 46.91 3.76 4.80
N ARG A 103 46.52 3.27 3.62
CA ARG A 103 47.28 3.45 2.35
C ARG A 103 47.01 4.80 1.68
N GLY A 104 46.29 5.73 2.32
CA GLY A 104 46.05 7.08 1.83
C GLY A 104 44.89 7.18 0.81
N VAL A 105 44.05 6.17 0.70
CA VAL A 105 42.84 6.21 -0.16
C VAL A 105 41.81 7.14 0.48
N SER A 106 41.33 8.12 -0.30
CA SER A 106 40.31 9.04 0.21
C SER A 106 39.00 8.33 0.59
N PRO A 107 38.26 8.80 1.62
CA PRO A 107 36.99 8.18 2.09
C PRO A 107 35.95 8.01 0.96
N ARG A 108 36.00 8.85 -0.08
CA ARG A 108 35.11 8.74 -1.25
C ARG A 108 35.46 7.62 -2.21
N ARG A 109 36.68 7.08 -2.15
CA ARG A 109 37.21 6.03 -3.03
C ARG A 109 37.41 4.68 -2.34
N LEU A 110 36.87 4.49 -1.13
CA LEU A 110 37.01 3.24 -0.39
C LEU A 110 36.48 2.04 -1.20
N PRO A 111 37.17 0.88 -1.16
CA PRO A 111 36.85 -0.31 -1.95
C PRO A 111 35.42 -0.81 -1.70
N LEU A 112 35.00 -0.87 -0.44
CA LEU A 112 33.70 -1.40 -0.01
C LEU A 112 32.83 -0.32 0.63
N ARG A 113 32.75 0.83 0.00
CA ARG A 113 31.93 1.94 0.50
C ARG A 113 30.44 1.62 0.54
N ARG A 114 29.96 0.80 -0.39
CA ARG A 114 28.55 0.36 -0.47
C ARG A 114 28.49 -1.15 -0.64
N TYR A 115 27.81 -1.80 0.28
CA TYR A 115 27.51 -3.23 0.23
C TYR A 115 26.04 -3.45 0.57
N SER A 116 25.51 -4.61 0.20
CA SER A 116 24.15 -5.02 0.57
C SER A 116 24.07 -6.54 0.69
N LEU A 117 23.10 -6.98 1.45
CA LEU A 117 22.69 -8.38 1.51
C LEU A 117 22.18 -8.84 0.15
N SER A 118 22.37 -10.11 -0.19
CA SER A 118 21.89 -10.67 -1.44
C SER A 118 21.05 -11.93 -1.20
N PHE A 119 20.64 -12.57 -2.30
CA PHE A 119 19.64 -13.64 -2.33
C PHE A 119 19.90 -14.75 -1.30
N GLY A 120 21.14 -15.21 -1.19
CA GLY A 120 21.49 -16.32 -0.30
C GLY A 120 21.18 -16.03 1.17
N LEU A 121 21.49 -14.82 1.65
CA LEU A 121 21.18 -14.42 3.03
C LEU A 121 19.67 -14.29 3.28
N TYR A 122 18.93 -13.76 2.33
CA TYR A 122 17.47 -13.72 2.48
C TYR A 122 16.88 -15.13 2.53
N VAL A 123 17.38 -16.07 1.73
CA VAL A 123 16.97 -17.48 1.80
C VAL A 123 17.28 -18.09 3.16
N GLN A 124 18.44 -17.79 3.74
CA GLN A 124 18.81 -18.26 5.09
C GLN A 124 17.86 -17.69 6.15
N LEU A 125 17.60 -16.40 6.11
CA LEU A 125 16.68 -15.74 7.03
C LEU A 125 15.25 -16.33 6.91
N PHE A 126 14.75 -16.47 5.69
CA PHE A 126 13.44 -17.08 5.44
C PHE A 126 13.38 -18.53 5.92
N TYR A 127 14.46 -19.28 5.74
CA TYR A 127 14.53 -20.65 6.21
C TYR A 127 14.48 -20.74 7.73
N ALA A 128 15.25 -19.91 8.44
CA ALA A 128 15.21 -19.84 9.91
C ALA A 128 13.81 -19.45 10.42
N LEU A 129 13.18 -18.43 9.82
CA LEU A 129 11.82 -18.02 10.15
C LEU A 129 10.79 -19.13 9.82
N PHE A 130 10.97 -19.82 8.70
CA PHE A 130 10.11 -20.96 8.32
C PHE A 130 10.15 -22.08 9.36
N LEU A 131 11.33 -22.41 9.91
CA LEU A 131 11.46 -23.38 11.00
C LEU A 131 10.71 -22.93 12.25
N LEU A 132 10.80 -21.66 12.63
CA LEU A 132 10.10 -21.11 13.79
C LEU A 132 8.58 -21.11 13.59
N VAL A 133 8.12 -20.72 12.40
CA VAL A 133 6.69 -20.78 12.06
C VAL A 133 6.20 -22.21 12.06
N THR A 134 6.92 -23.16 11.45
CA THR A 134 6.57 -24.59 11.45
C THR A 134 6.55 -25.16 12.87
N ALA A 135 7.49 -24.76 13.72
CA ALA A 135 7.50 -25.12 15.13
C ALA A 135 6.22 -24.65 15.84
N ARG A 136 5.81 -23.41 15.58
CA ARG A 136 4.58 -22.82 16.14
C ARG A 136 3.32 -23.52 15.63
N LEU A 137 3.29 -23.90 14.35
CA LEU A 137 2.17 -24.60 13.73
C LEU A 137 1.98 -26.03 14.26
N ASN A 138 3.04 -26.67 14.74
CA ASN A 138 2.95 -27.98 15.39
C ASN A 138 2.43 -27.91 16.85
N GLN A 139 1.99 -26.73 17.30
CA GLN A 139 1.36 -26.51 18.61
C GLN A 139 -0.11 -26.08 18.43
N PRO A 140 -1.07 -26.57 19.23
CA PRO A 140 -2.49 -26.20 19.13
C PRO A 140 -2.73 -24.67 19.24
N ARG A 141 -1.98 -24.02 20.14
CA ARG A 141 -2.04 -22.55 20.28
C ARG A 141 -1.59 -21.81 19.01
N GLY A 142 -0.65 -22.37 18.24
CA GLY A 142 -0.17 -21.78 17.01
C GLY A 142 -1.19 -21.82 15.88
N GLN A 143 -1.91 -22.94 15.76
CA GLN A 143 -2.99 -23.09 14.78
C GLN A 143 -4.12 -22.08 15.04
N ARG A 144 -4.50 -21.88 16.30
CA ARG A 144 -5.49 -20.86 16.69
C ARG A 144 -5.06 -19.44 16.29
N ILE A 145 -3.78 -19.10 16.46
CA ILE A 145 -3.25 -17.80 16.07
C ILE A 145 -3.37 -17.60 14.55
N LEU A 146 -3.01 -18.60 13.74
CA LEU A 146 -3.12 -18.52 12.29
C LEU A 146 -4.55 -18.33 11.81
N VAL A 147 -5.49 -19.11 12.35
CA VAL A 147 -6.91 -18.95 12.02
C VAL A 147 -7.42 -17.56 12.42
N ARG A 148 -7.03 -17.06 13.60
CA ARG A 148 -7.40 -15.73 14.09
C ARG A 148 -6.88 -14.61 13.18
N TYR A 149 -5.65 -14.75 12.67
CA TYR A 149 -4.98 -13.75 11.84
C TYR A 149 -5.00 -14.10 10.34
N ARG A 150 -5.91 -14.96 9.90
CA ARG A 150 -6.04 -15.36 8.48
C ARG A 150 -6.13 -14.17 7.51
N GLY A 151 -6.76 -13.07 7.94
CA GLY A 151 -6.88 -11.83 7.15
C GLY A 151 -5.54 -11.15 6.85
N VAL A 152 -4.46 -11.51 7.56
CA VAL A 152 -3.10 -11.04 7.29
C VAL A 152 -2.27 -12.16 6.66
N VAL A 153 -2.47 -13.40 7.11
CA VAL A 153 -1.69 -14.56 6.65
C VAL A 153 -1.96 -14.86 5.18
N VAL A 154 -3.22 -14.84 4.76
CA VAL A 154 -3.59 -15.14 3.36
C VAL A 154 -2.95 -14.13 2.38
N PRO A 155 -3.10 -12.82 2.55
CA PRO A 155 -2.41 -11.85 1.70
C PRO A 155 -0.88 -11.97 1.74
N ALA A 156 -0.29 -12.22 2.92
CA ALA A 156 1.16 -12.37 3.04
C ALA A 156 1.69 -13.58 2.26
N VAL A 157 1.04 -14.73 2.36
CA VAL A 157 1.42 -15.93 1.58
C VAL A 157 1.22 -15.71 0.09
N SER A 158 0.10 -15.09 -0.31
CA SER A 158 -0.16 -14.75 -1.71
C SER A 158 0.89 -13.79 -2.28
N MET A 159 1.34 -12.82 -1.49
CA MET A 159 2.42 -11.93 -1.87
C MET A 159 3.74 -12.68 -2.08
N VAL A 160 4.09 -13.60 -1.18
CA VAL A 160 5.30 -14.43 -1.34
C VAL A 160 5.22 -15.29 -2.60
N LEU A 161 4.08 -15.91 -2.88
CA LEU A 161 3.88 -16.70 -4.11
C LEU A 161 4.00 -15.82 -5.36
N ALA A 162 3.41 -14.62 -5.36
CA ALA A 162 3.54 -13.68 -6.45
C ALA A 162 5.01 -13.23 -6.65
N MET A 163 5.75 -13.01 -5.57
CA MET A 163 7.18 -12.69 -5.64
C MET A 163 7.99 -13.86 -6.23
N VAL A 164 7.68 -15.11 -5.89
CA VAL A 164 8.35 -16.29 -6.47
C VAL A 164 8.10 -16.35 -7.98
N VAL A 165 6.84 -16.23 -8.40
CA VAL A 165 6.49 -16.25 -9.83
C VAL A 165 7.06 -15.03 -10.57
N GLY A 166 6.93 -13.84 -10.01
CA GLY A 166 7.52 -12.61 -10.56
C GLY A 166 9.03 -12.66 -10.63
N GLY A 167 9.69 -13.23 -9.62
CA GLY A 167 11.11 -13.48 -9.62
C GLY A 167 11.55 -14.45 -10.74
N ALA A 168 10.77 -15.52 -10.96
CA ALA A 168 11.00 -16.43 -12.08
C ALA A 168 10.85 -15.74 -13.44
N ILE A 169 9.86 -14.86 -13.59
CA ILE A 169 9.68 -14.05 -14.81
C ILE A 169 10.90 -13.14 -15.04
N VAL A 170 11.36 -12.42 -14.01
CA VAL A 170 12.56 -11.59 -14.10
C VAL A 170 13.77 -12.43 -14.47
N TRP A 171 13.94 -13.58 -13.83
CA TRP A 171 15.05 -14.49 -14.06
C TRP A 171 15.09 -15.03 -15.48
N LEU A 172 13.95 -15.40 -16.05
CA LEU A 172 13.84 -15.94 -17.41
C LEU A 172 13.99 -14.85 -18.46
N LEU A 173 13.29 -13.73 -18.32
CA LEU A 173 13.13 -12.76 -19.40
C LEU A 173 14.19 -11.67 -19.43
N ARG A 174 14.85 -11.36 -18.30
CA ARG A 174 15.75 -10.21 -18.24
C ARG A 174 17.21 -10.60 -18.37
N PRO A 175 17.97 -9.97 -19.29
CA PRO A 175 19.42 -10.14 -19.36
C PRO A 175 20.07 -9.52 -18.11
N ILE A 176 21.26 -10.00 -17.75
CA ILE A 176 22.05 -9.45 -16.65
C ILE A 176 22.65 -8.12 -17.11
N PRO A 177 22.33 -6.99 -16.49
CA PRO A 177 22.89 -5.69 -16.91
C PRO A 177 24.38 -5.61 -16.65
N GLY A 178 25.13 -4.98 -17.57
CA GLY A 178 26.54 -4.65 -17.39
C GLY A 178 27.53 -5.80 -17.54
N VAL A 179 27.07 -6.96 -18.00
CA VAL A 179 27.99 -8.09 -18.37
C VAL A 179 28.78 -7.72 -19.61
N ARG A 180 30.11 -7.70 -19.50
CA ARG A 180 31.05 -7.37 -20.59
C ARG A 180 31.76 -8.59 -21.16
N GLU A 181 31.90 -9.64 -20.36
CA GLU A 181 32.55 -10.88 -20.73
C GLU A 181 31.65 -12.08 -20.36
N PRO A 182 31.77 -13.23 -21.09
CA PRO A 182 30.98 -14.41 -20.77
C PRO A 182 31.31 -14.92 -19.36
N LEU A 183 30.28 -15.08 -18.54
CA LEU A 183 30.37 -15.63 -17.19
C LEU A 183 30.41 -17.17 -17.26
N SER A 184 31.10 -17.80 -16.31
CA SER A 184 30.94 -19.24 -16.08
C SER A 184 29.47 -19.56 -15.77
N THR A 185 29.05 -20.82 -15.96
CA THR A 185 27.69 -21.26 -15.65
C THR A 185 27.31 -20.92 -14.20
N TYR A 186 28.21 -21.15 -13.26
CA TYR A 186 28.04 -20.76 -11.85
C TYR A 186 27.88 -19.24 -11.71
N GLY A 187 28.77 -18.45 -12.30
CA GLY A 187 28.72 -17.00 -12.27
C GLY A 187 27.43 -16.43 -12.87
N TYR A 188 26.96 -17.05 -13.96
CA TYR A 188 25.69 -16.66 -14.58
C TYR A 188 24.50 -16.91 -13.63
N LEU A 189 24.40 -18.08 -13.00
CA LEU A 189 23.33 -18.39 -12.04
C LEU A 189 23.35 -17.45 -10.84
N VAL A 190 24.53 -17.21 -10.25
CA VAL A 190 24.72 -16.28 -9.14
C VAL A 190 24.24 -14.87 -9.52
N ALA A 191 24.67 -14.37 -10.69
CA ALA A 191 24.30 -13.04 -11.15
C ALA A 191 22.79 -12.91 -11.47
N LYS A 192 22.18 -13.97 -11.99
CA LYS A 192 20.72 -14.01 -12.22
C LYS A 192 19.92 -13.95 -10.92
N LEU A 193 20.31 -14.69 -9.89
CA LEU A 193 19.67 -14.66 -8.58
C LEU A 193 19.84 -13.29 -7.91
N ASP A 194 21.01 -12.67 -8.05
CA ASP A 194 21.20 -11.30 -7.57
C ASP A 194 20.31 -10.29 -8.32
N LEU A 195 20.13 -10.47 -9.65
CA LEU A 195 19.22 -9.62 -10.42
C LEU A 195 17.79 -9.65 -9.86
N VAL A 196 17.29 -10.84 -9.54
CA VAL A 196 15.97 -11.02 -8.92
C VAL A 196 15.90 -10.30 -7.57
N THR A 197 16.91 -10.50 -6.71
CA THR A 197 16.95 -9.85 -5.39
C THR A 197 17.03 -8.35 -5.51
N TYR A 198 17.86 -7.84 -6.39
CA TYR A 198 18.01 -6.39 -6.62
C TYR A 198 16.71 -5.77 -7.16
N THR A 199 16.00 -6.50 -8.02
CA THR A 199 14.66 -6.08 -8.48
C THR A 199 13.71 -5.89 -7.29
N PHE A 200 13.65 -6.86 -6.37
CA PHE A 200 12.79 -6.72 -5.19
C PHE A 200 13.30 -5.69 -4.18
N GLN A 201 14.62 -5.53 -4.03
CA GLN A 201 15.18 -4.44 -3.21
C GLN A 201 14.78 -3.06 -3.73
N LEU A 202 14.75 -2.85 -5.04
CA LEU A 202 14.28 -1.60 -5.64
C LEU A 202 12.77 -1.45 -5.49
N LEU A 203 12.02 -2.52 -5.69
CA LEU A 203 10.56 -2.52 -5.61
C LEU A 203 10.05 -2.15 -4.20
N PHE A 204 10.68 -2.72 -3.16
CA PHE A 204 10.33 -2.45 -1.77
C PHE A 204 11.20 -1.37 -1.11
N GLY A 205 12.20 -0.86 -1.82
CA GLY A 205 13.10 0.20 -1.35
C GLY A 205 12.40 1.44 -0.77
N PRO A 206 11.26 1.88 -1.32
CA PRO A 206 10.51 3.02 -0.77
C PRO A 206 10.13 2.86 0.71
N VAL A 207 9.93 1.64 1.21
CA VAL A 207 9.61 1.40 2.64
C VAL A 207 10.77 1.79 3.56
N LEU A 208 12.00 1.81 3.05
CA LEU A 208 13.21 2.08 3.84
C LEU A 208 13.55 3.57 3.98
N SER A 209 12.79 4.45 3.33
CA SER A 209 12.99 5.91 3.40
C SER A 209 11.70 6.64 3.69
N LEU A 210 11.79 7.72 4.48
CA LEU A 210 10.62 8.53 4.81
C LEU A 210 10.00 9.18 3.56
N SER A 211 10.84 9.67 2.64
CA SER A 211 10.38 10.21 1.35
C SER A 211 9.67 9.17 0.49
N GLY A 212 10.19 7.93 0.46
CA GLY A 212 9.54 6.81 -0.22
C GLY A 212 8.21 6.42 0.41
N LEU A 213 8.10 6.42 1.75
CA LEU A 213 6.84 6.19 2.45
C LEU A 213 5.80 7.28 2.15
N PHE A 214 6.22 8.56 2.09
CA PHE A 214 5.34 9.67 1.71
C PHE A 214 4.91 9.57 0.25
N GLN A 215 5.81 9.16 -0.65
CA GLN A 215 5.47 8.92 -2.05
C GLN A 215 4.49 7.74 -2.21
N ALA A 216 4.69 6.67 -1.45
CA ALA A 216 3.74 5.56 -1.41
C ALA A 216 2.38 5.99 -0.85
N ALA A 217 2.35 6.83 0.20
CA ALA A 217 1.12 7.38 0.76
C ALA A 217 0.40 8.32 -0.23
N LEU A 218 1.14 9.10 -1.03
CA LEU A 218 0.58 9.94 -2.10
C LEU A 218 -0.24 9.09 -3.09
N ILE A 219 0.34 7.98 -3.56
CA ILE A 219 -0.30 7.05 -4.50
C ILE A 219 -1.43 6.26 -3.81
N ALA A 220 -1.22 5.86 -2.55
CA ALA A 220 -2.21 5.12 -1.78
C ALA A 220 -3.48 5.94 -1.46
N THR A 221 -3.39 7.27 -1.36
CA THR A 221 -4.50 8.13 -0.95
C THR A 221 -5.76 7.91 -1.79
N PRO A 222 -5.75 8.06 -3.12
CA PRO A 222 -6.93 7.82 -3.94
C PRO A 222 -7.34 6.33 -3.96
N LEU A 223 -6.37 5.40 -3.85
CA LEU A 223 -6.62 3.95 -3.76
C LEU A 223 -7.37 3.57 -2.47
N ILE A 224 -7.11 4.24 -1.35
CA ILE A 224 -7.86 4.05 -0.12
C ILE A 224 -9.33 4.40 -0.35
N PHE A 225 -9.63 5.55 -0.93
CA PHE A 225 -11.00 5.97 -1.19
C PHE A 225 -11.74 5.02 -2.14
N THR A 226 -11.14 4.69 -3.27
CA THR A 226 -11.75 3.78 -4.26
C THR A 226 -11.84 2.35 -3.75
N GLY A 227 -10.85 1.88 -3.00
CA GLY A 227 -10.88 0.59 -2.31
C GLY A 227 -11.98 0.50 -1.25
N LEU A 228 -12.18 1.57 -0.44
CA LEU A 228 -13.30 1.64 0.51
C LEU A 228 -14.65 1.64 -0.20
N SER A 229 -14.76 2.33 -1.34
CA SER A 229 -15.96 2.34 -2.17
C SER A 229 -16.39 0.92 -2.58
N VAL A 230 -15.45 0.18 -3.15
CA VAL A 230 -15.71 -1.19 -3.60
C VAL A 230 -15.96 -2.13 -2.41
N ALA A 231 -15.14 -2.04 -1.37
CA ALA A 231 -15.27 -2.87 -0.16
C ALA A 231 -16.61 -2.65 0.54
N PHE A 232 -17.12 -1.40 0.55
CA PHE A 232 -18.42 -1.07 1.12
C PHE A 232 -19.56 -1.73 0.36
N GLY A 233 -19.52 -1.69 -0.98
CA GLY A 233 -20.46 -2.39 -1.85
C GLY A 233 -20.47 -3.90 -1.58
N PHE A 234 -19.31 -4.54 -1.53
CA PHE A 234 -19.17 -5.98 -1.28
C PHE A 234 -19.78 -6.43 0.06
N LYS A 235 -19.67 -5.61 1.13
CA LYS A 235 -20.28 -5.93 2.44
C LYS A 235 -21.80 -5.96 2.40
N ALA A 236 -22.42 -5.29 1.43
CA ALA A 236 -23.87 -5.30 1.22
C ALA A 236 -24.29 -6.20 0.04
N GLY A 237 -23.40 -7.05 -0.47
CA GLY A 237 -23.68 -7.97 -1.57
C GLY A 237 -23.77 -7.29 -2.94
N LEU A 238 -23.21 -6.07 -3.09
CA LEU A 238 -23.19 -5.32 -4.36
C LEU A 238 -21.77 -5.17 -4.88
N PHE A 239 -21.61 -5.26 -6.19
CA PHE A 239 -20.33 -5.03 -6.84
C PHE A 239 -20.29 -3.66 -7.50
N ASN A 240 -19.60 -2.70 -6.88
CA ASN A 240 -19.44 -1.35 -7.39
C ASN A 240 -18.23 -1.25 -8.33
N ILE A 241 -18.43 -1.45 -9.64
CA ILE A 241 -17.42 -1.18 -10.67
C ILE A 241 -17.48 0.29 -11.13
N GLY A 242 -18.42 1.08 -10.59
CA GLY A 242 -18.66 2.47 -10.96
C GLY A 242 -17.73 3.49 -10.29
N ALA A 243 -16.76 3.05 -9.49
CA ALA A 243 -15.85 3.96 -8.79
C ALA A 243 -15.12 4.96 -9.71
N PRO A 244 -14.67 4.62 -10.95
CA PRO A 244 -14.12 5.60 -11.89
C PRO A 244 -15.07 6.75 -12.22
N GLY A 245 -16.31 6.45 -12.56
CA GLY A 245 -17.32 7.45 -12.91
C GLY A 245 -17.75 8.29 -11.70
N GLN A 246 -17.85 7.66 -10.52
CA GLN A 246 -18.16 8.33 -9.25
C GLN A 246 -17.03 9.31 -8.84
N LEU A 247 -15.76 8.95 -9.08
CA LEU A 247 -14.61 9.83 -8.90
C LEU A 247 -14.71 11.04 -9.84
N ILE A 248 -14.99 10.82 -11.14
CA ILE A 248 -15.14 11.89 -12.12
C ILE A 248 -16.24 12.87 -11.72
N MET A 249 -17.41 12.36 -11.31
CA MET A 249 -18.51 13.23 -10.86
C MET A 249 -18.16 13.95 -9.56
N GLY A 250 -17.47 13.30 -8.63
CA GLY A 250 -16.90 13.95 -7.47
C GLY A 250 -15.94 15.08 -7.84
N ALA A 251 -15.11 14.87 -8.85
CA ALA A 251 -14.16 15.87 -9.35
C ALA A 251 -14.88 17.07 -9.99
N ILE A 252 -15.94 16.84 -10.76
CA ILE A 252 -16.77 17.92 -11.35
C ILE A 252 -17.41 18.75 -10.23
N PHE A 253 -18.06 18.11 -9.25
CA PHE A 253 -18.72 18.80 -8.15
C PHE A 253 -17.72 19.58 -7.26
N ALA A 254 -16.56 18.97 -6.95
CA ALA A 254 -15.50 19.66 -6.23
C ALA A 254 -14.97 20.88 -7.00
N MET A 255 -14.81 20.73 -8.32
CA MET A 255 -14.38 21.82 -9.20
C MET A 255 -15.40 22.96 -9.22
N LEU A 256 -16.70 22.66 -9.35
CA LEU A 256 -17.75 23.68 -9.36
C LEU A 256 -17.73 24.52 -8.09
N VAL A 257 -17.66 23.90 -6.93
CA VAL A 257 -17.58 24.62 -5.66
C VAL A 257 -16.24 25.34 -5.53
N GLY A 258 -15.12 24.66 -5.83
CA GLY A 258 -13.79 25.20 -5.63
C GLY A 258 -13.43 26.37 -6.57
N VAL A 259 -14.04 26.45 -7.75
CA VAL A 259 -13.81 27.54 -8.71
C VAL A 259 -14.78 28.69 -8.49
N TYR A 260 -16.07 28.41 -8.28
CA TYR A 260 -17.12 29.43 -8.37
C TYR A 260 -17.63 29.94 -7.04
N LEU A 261 -17.50 29.18 -5.94
CA LEU A 261 -17.99 29.63 -4.64
C LEU A 261 -16.98 30.59 -3.98
N PRO A 262 -17.30 31.89 -3.86
CA PRO A 262 -16.47 32.81 -3.07
C PRO A 262 -16.77 32.64 -1.58
N GLY A 263 -15.76 32.84 -0.74
CA GLY A 263 -15.96 32.81 0.71
C GLY A 263 -14.69 32.48 1.47
N PRO A 264 -14.74 32.50 2.79
CA PRO A 264 -13.59 32.20 3.62
C PRO A 264 -13.26 30.70 3.58
N ARG A 265 -11.98 30.36 3.73
CA ARG A 265 -11.44 29.01 3.63
C ARG A 265 -12.15 27.98 4.51
N PHE A 266 -12.50 28.37 5.75
CA PHE A 266 -13.18 27.48 6.71
C PHE A 266 -14.59 27.06 6.26
N LEU A 267 -15.18 27.77 5.29
CA LEU A 267 -16.48 27.43 4.70
C LEU A 267 -16.33 26.76 3.34
N VAL A 268 -15.51 27.33 2.44
CA VAL A 268 -15.40 26.87 1.05
C VAL A 268 -14.73 25.50 0.95
N LEU A 269 -13.66 25.27 1.72
CA LEU A 269 -12.94 23.98 1.67
C LEU A 269 -13.80 22.79 2.16
N PRO A 270 -14.49 22.85 3.31
CA PRO A 270 -15.41 21.78 3.71
C PRO A 270 -16.56 21.56 2.72
N LEU A 271 -17.10 22.64 2.14
CA LEU A 271 -18.15 22.52 1.12
C LEU A 271 -17.65 21.88 -0.16
N ALA A 272 -16.43 22.19 -0.61
CA ALA A 272 -15.83 21.54 -1.77
C ALA A 272 -15.56 20.04 -1.53
N ILE A 273 -15.12 19.67 -0.34
CA ILE A 273 -14.95 18.26 0.07
C ILE A 273 -16.32 17.54 0.11
N ALA A 274 -17.33 18.18 0.71
CA ALA A 274 -18.69 17.65 0.75
C ALA A 274 -19.30 17.52 -0.65
N ALA A 275 -19.03 18.47 -1.55
CA ALA A 275 -19.45 18.42 -2.94
C ALA A 275 -18.83 17.23 -3.69
N ALA A 276 -17.53 16.95 -3.46
CA ALA A 276 -16.88 15.76 -4.00
C ALA A 276 -17.59 14.47 -3.57
N ALA A 277 -17.87 14.34 -2.28
CA ALA A 277 -18.60 13.19 -1.74
C ALA A 277 -20.04 13.10 -2.32
N LEU A 278 -20.74 14.24 -2.39
CA LEU A 278 -22.11 14.31 -2.90
C LEU A 278 -22.20 13.96 -4.40
N GLY A 279 -21.28 14.48 -5.22
CA GLY A 279 -21.23 14.15 -6.64
C GLY A 279 -21.05 12.66 -6.88
N GLY A 280 -20.12 12.02 -6.16
CA GLY A 280 -19.95 10.58 -6.18
C GLY A 280 -21.16 9.83 -5.64
N ALA A 281 -21.77 10.31 -4.54
CA ALA A 281 -22.95 9.68 -3.93
C ALA A 281 -24.16 9.68 -4.87
N ILE A 282 -24.48 10.82 -5.48
CA ILE A 282 -25.58 10.94 -6.46
C ILE A 282 -25.33 9.98 -7.62
N TRP A 283 -24.10 9.98 -8.15
CA TRP A 283 -23.75 9.11 -9.27
C TRP A 283 -23.84 7.63 -8.92
N GLY A 284 -23.41 7.25 -7.72
CA GLY A 284 -23.53 5.89 -7.21
C GLY A 284 -24.98 5.49 -6.87
N ALA A 285 -25.81 6.44 -6.42
CA ALA A 285 -27.21 6.16 -6.10
C ALA A 285 -28.04 5.72 -7.32
N ILE A 286 -27.71 6.21 -8.52
CA ILE A 286 -28.43 5.88 -9.77
C ILE A 286 -28.44 4.37 -10.04
N PRO A 287 -27.29 3.65 -10.17
CA PRO A 287 -27.31 2.21 -10.39
C PRO A 287 -27.90 1.44 -9.19
N GLY A 288 -27.76 1.95 -7.98
CA GLY A 288 -28.43 1.39 -6.79
C GLY A 288 -29.96 1.45 -6.90
N TRP A 289 -30.50 2.58 -7.36
CA TRP A 289 -31.93 2.76 -7.60
C TRP A 289 -32.44 1.90 -8.76
N LEU A 290 -31.69 1.83 -9.87
CA LEU A 290 -32.04 0.97 -11.02
C LEU A 290 -32.12 -0.51 -10.60
N LYS A 291 -31.17 -0.96 -9.77
CA LYS A 291 -31.23 -2.33 -9.22
C LYS A 291 -32.41 -2.52 -8.29
N ALA A 292 -32.64 -1.59 -7.38
CA ALA A 292 -33.71 -1.67 -6.38
C ALA A 292 -35.11 -1.64 -7.00
N ARG A 293 -35.33 -0.90 -8.09
CA ARG A 293 -36.64 -0.70 -8.71
C ARG A 293 -36.92 -1.66 -9.86
N PHE A 294 -35.90 -1.94 -10.68
CA PHE A 294 -36.06 -2.69 -11.94
C PHE A 294 -35.30 -4.03 -11.93
N GLY A 295 -34.59 -4.36 -10.86
CA GLY A 295 -33.75 -5.57 -10.81
C GLY A 295 -32.55 -5.54 -11.75
N ALA A 296 -32.21 -4.37 -12.31
CA ALA A 296 -31.16 -4.23 -13.31
C ALA A 296 -29.78 -4.64 -12.73
N HIS A 297 -28.92 -5.24 -13.55
CA HIS A 297 -27.63 -5.75 -13.10
C HIS A 297 -26.68 -4.59 -12.79
N GLU A 298 -26.24 -4.47 -11.52
CA GLU A 298 -25.43 -3.35 -11.04
C GLU A 298 -24.10 -3.19 -11.77
N VAL A 299 -23.46 -4.31 -12.15
CA VAL A 299 -22.18 -4.30 -12.86
C VAL A 299 -22.31 -3.61 -14.22
N ILE A 300 -23.31 -3.99 -15.01
CA ILE A 300 -23.54 -3.40 -16.34
C ILE A 300 -23.85 -1.90 -16.20
N ASN A 301 -24.76 -1.56 -15.27
CA ASN A 301 -25.15 -0.16 -15.06
C ASN A 301 -23.96 0.70 -14.63
N THR A 302 -23.14 0.22 -13.68
CA THR A 302 -22.00 0.98 -13.19
C THR A 302 -20.91 1.15 -14.24
N ILE A 303 -20.66 0.15 -15.09
CA ILE A 303 -19.72 0.27 -16.22
C ILE A 303 -20.23 1.32 -17.23
N MET A 304 -21.51 1.28 -17.60
CA MET A 304 -22.09 2.28 -18.53
C MET A 304 -22.04 3.69 -17.94
N MET A 305 -22.30 3.82 -16.65
CA MET A 305 -22.22 5.10 -15.93
C MET A 305 -20.79 5.67 -15.92
N ASN A 306 -19.74 4.84 -15.95
CA ASN A 306 -18.36 5.31 -16.08
C ASN A 306 -18.13 6.02 -17.43
N TYR A 307 -18.61 5.44 -18.54
CA TYR A 307 -18.51 6.08 -19.86
C TYR A 307 -19.30 7.37 -19.93
N ILE A 308 -20.50 7.42 -19.34
CA ILE A 308 -21.32 8.63 -19.30
C ILE A 308 -20.61 9.72 -18.49
N ALA A 309 -20.03 9.40 -17.33
CA ALA A 309 -19.29 10.36 -16.51
C ALA A 309 -18.07 10.93 -17.25
N LEU A 310 -17.30 10.05 -17.92
CA LEU A 310 -16.13 10.47 -18.70
C LEU A 310 -16.57 11.39 -19.84
N SER A 311 -17.61 11.01 -20.60
CA SER A 311 -18.15 11.83 -21.70
C SER A 311 -18.69 13.17 -21.21
N ALA A 312 -19.37 13.19 -20.05
CA ALA A 312 -19.86 14.42 -19.43
C ALA A 312 -18.70 15.36 -19.04
N MET A 313 -17.62 14.82 -18.45
CA MET A 313 -16.44 15.60 -18.12
C MET A 313 -15.78 16.18 -19.39
N LEU A 314 -15.60 15.36 -20.42
CA LEU A 314 -15.00 15.81 -21.69
C LEU A 314 -15.86 16.87 -22.35
N LEU A 315 -17.17 16.70 -22.33
CA LEU A 315 -18.12 17.68 -22.87
C LEU A 315 -18.03 19.01 -22.12
N LEU A 316 -18.02 19.01 -20.76
CA LEU A 316 -17.88 20.19 -19.94
C LEU A 316 -16.57 20.95 -20.21
N LEU A 317 -15.48 20.21 -20.41
CA LEU A 317 -14.16 20.80 -20.67
C LEU A 317 -13.89 21.12 -22.15
N SER A 318 -14.85 20.84 -23.06
CA SER A 318 -14.66 21.09 -24.51
C SER A 318 -14.99 22.51 -24.95
N LYS A 319 -16.04 23.11 -24.37
CA LYS A 319 -16.57 24.42 -24.77
C LYS A 319 -17.24 25.15 -23.61
N ASN A 320 -17.38 26.48 -23.75
CA ASN A 320 -18.08 27.31 -22.78
C ASN A 320 -19.45 27.82 -23.29
N GLU A 321 -19.70 27.73 -24.60
CA GLU A 321 -20.99 28.09 -25.17
C GLU A 321 -21.89 26.88 -25.35
N TRP A 322 -23.08 26.94 -24.79
CA TRP A 322 -24.07 25.86 -24.78
C TRP A 322 -25.37 26.37 -25.38
N SER A 323 -26.05 25.54 -26.15
CA SER A 323 -27.36 25.85 -26.67
C SER A 323 -28.39 25.00 -25.94
N PHE A 324 -29.28 25.63 -25.19
CA PHE A 324 -30.41 25.01 -24.53
C PHE A 324 -31.71 25.60 -25.09
N PHE A 325 -32.56 24.77 -25.65
CA PHE A 325 -33.84 25.20 -26.23
C PHE A 325 -33.72 26.39 -27.19
N GLY A 326 -32.66 26.43 -28.01
CA GLY A 326 -32.40 27.51 -28.97
C GLY A 326 -31.73 28.77 -28.36
N GLN A 327 -31.59 28.87 -27.08
CA GLN A 327 -30.85 29.97 -26.40
C GLN A 327 -29.40 29.60 -26.15
N LYS A 328 -28.48 30.51 -26.48
CA LYS A 328 -27.06 30.36 -26.17
C LYS A 328 -26.80 30.75 -24.72
N VAL A 329 -26.30 29.81 -23.92
CA VAL A 329 -25.91 30.03 -22.52
C VAL A 329 -24.40 29.89 -22.44
N TYR A 330 -23.74 30.87 -21.85
CA TYR A 330 -22.30 30.83 -21.57
C TYR A 330 -22.06 30.28 -20.17
N LEU A 331 -21.43 29.09 -20.13
CA LEU A 331 -21.02 28.43 -18.88
C LEU A 331 -19.49 28.29 -18.91
N PRO A 332 -18.75 29.08 -18.13
CA PRO A 332 -17.29 29.18 -18.22
C PRO A 332 -16.58 28.01 -17.53
N PHE A 333 -16.85 26.76 -17.96
CA PHE A 333 -16.21 25.59 -17.38
C PHE A 333 -14.79 25.36 -17.89
N LYS A 334 -14.55 25.60 -19.18
CA LYS A 334 -13.27 25.40 -19.85
C LYS A 334 -12.39 26.63 -19.73
N PHE A 335 -11.16 26.45 -19.22
CA PHE A 335 -10.14 27.49 -19.30
C PHE A 335 -9.67 27.67 -20.77
N PRO A 336 -9.46 28.92 -21.25
CA PRO A 336 -8.96 29.16 -22.60
C PRO A 336 -7.62 28.46 -22.82
N GLY A 337 -7.47 27.74 -23.93
CA GLY A 337 -6.27 27.00 -24.28
C GLY A 337 -6.56 25.69 -25.04
N TYR A 338 -5.49 25.03 -25.50
CA TYR A 338 -5.60 23.78 -26.26
C TYR A 338 -5.93 22.59 -25.37
N GLU A 339 -5.40 22.55 -24.13
CA GLU A 339 -5.65 21.47 -23.18
C GLU A 339 -7.06 21.61 -22.58
N PRO A 340 -7.89 20.54 -22.62
CA PRO A 340 -9.19 20.53 -21.96
C PRO A 340 -9.02 20.50 -20.43
N ARG A 341 -9.13 21.67 -19.80
CA ARG A 341 -8.98 21.86 -18.36
C ARG A 341 -9.93 22.93 -17.82
N SER A 342 -10.27 22.83 -16.54
CA SER A 342 -11.08 23.83 -15.84
C SER A 342 -10.27 25.09 -15.50
N TYR A 343 -10.98 26.10 -15.03
CA TYR A 343 -10.34 27.19 -14.28
C TYR A 343 -9.68 26.66 -13.03
N GLU A 344 -8.74 27.42 -12.49
CA GLU A 344 -7.99 27.04 -11.30
C GLU A 344 -8.85 27.14 -10.05
N ILE A 345 -8.75 26.13 -9.18
CA ILE A 345 -9.40 26.13 -7.87
C ILE A 345 -8.88 27.31 -7.04
N ARG A 346 -9.79 28.05 -6.44
CA ARG A 346 -9.47 29.18 -5.57
C ARG A 346 -8.56 28.75 -4.41
N PRO A 347 -7.63 29.61 -3.96
CA PRO A 347 -6.74 29.30 -2.84
C PRO A 347 -7.48 28.87 -1.56
N GLU A 348 -8.68 29.40 -1.33
CA GLU A 348 -9.53 29.11 -0.18
C GLU A 348 -10.06 27.67 -0.19
N ALA A 349 -10.23 27.07 -1.39
CA ALA A 349 -10.71 25.69 -1.56
C ALA A 349 -9.58 24.66 -1.67
N ARG A 350 -8.30 25.08 -1.66
CA ARG A 350 -7.16 24.17 -1.82
C ARG A 350 -6.85 23.42 -0.53
N ILE A 351 -6.66 22.13 -0.64
CA ILE A 351 -6.13 21.31 0.45
C ILE A 351 -4.62 21.54 0.52
N PRO A 352 -4.07 21.90 1.67
CA PRO A 352 -2.63 22.15 1.81
C PRO A 352 -1.83 20.85 1.67
N MET A 353 -0.58 20.98 1.22
CA MET A 353 0.39 19.88 1.27
C MET A 353 0.65 19.46 2.72
N LEU A 354 0.88 18.17 2.94
CA LEU A 354 1.05 17.64 4.29
C LEU A 354 2.25 18.27 5.02
N HIS A 355 3.35 18.52 4.30
CA HIS A 355 4.52 19.19 4.90
C HIS A 355 4.19 20.62 5.39
N LYS A 356 3.32 21.37 4.66
CA LYS A 356 2.85 22.68 5.13
C LYS A 356 1.94 22.58 6.35
N MET A 357 1.12 21.53 6.44
CA MET A 357 0.31 21.25 7.64
C MET A 357 1.19 20.90 8.86
N LEU A 358 2.41 20.40 8.61
CA LEU A 358 3.41 20.11 9.62
C LEU A 358 4.32 21.31 9.94
N GLY A 359 4.11 22.48 9.32
CA GLY A 359 4.84 23.71 9.60
C GLY A 359 6.08 23.96 8.73
N PHE A 360 6.25 23.21 7.63
CA PHE A 360 7.39 23.40 6.71
C PHE A 360 6.94 24.01 5.38
N ASP A 361 7.50 25.14 5.02
CA ASP A 361 7.24 25.77 3.71
C ASP A 361 8.03 25.14 2.56
N GLY A 362 9.08 24.37 2.88
CA GLY A 362 9.94 23.70 1.91
C GLY A 362 11.08 22.94 2.55
N ALA A 363 12.13 22.65 1.78
CA ALA A 363 13.36 22.03 2.29
C ALA A 363 14.17 23.03 3.12
N GLY A 364 14.78 22.54 4.20
CA GLY A 364 15.63 23.32 5.07
C GLY A 364 15.20 23.31 6.54
N PRO A 365 15.85 24.16 7.37
CA PRO A 365 15.48 24.29 8.75
C PRO A 365 14.08 24.91 8.89
N GLY A 366 13.31 24.43 9.85
CA GLY A 366 11.97 24.90 10.14
C GLY A 366 11.52 24.42 11.50
N GLU A 367 10.25 24.60 11.80
CA GLU A 367 9.66 24.13 13.07
C GLU A 367 8.52 23.14 12.78
N LEU A 368 8.62 21.94 13.36
CA LEU A 368 7.55 20.97 13.31
C LEU A 368 6.38 21.46 14.17
N SER A 369 5.28 21.80 13.53
CA SER A 369 4.05 22.24 14.21
C SER A 369 3.47 21.11 15.07
N LEU A 370 3.15 21.43 16.32
CA LEU A 370 2.49 20.51 17.26
C LEU A 370 0.98 20.43 17.05
N ALA A 371 0.39 21.25 16.15
CA ALA A 371 -1.04 21.31 15.92
C ALA A 371 -1.65 19.95 15.56
N LEU A 372 -1.11 19.30 14.54
CA LEU A 372 -1.63 18.02 14.04
C LEU A 372 -1.34 16.84 14.99
N PRO A 373 -0.13 16.67 15.54
CA PRO A 373 0.14 15.65 16.56
C PRO A 373 -0.74 15.79 17.79
N LEU A 374 -0.89 17.00 18.32
CA LEU A 374 -1.69 17.24 19.53
C LEU A 374 -3.19 17.00 19.26
N ALA A 375 -3.69 17.38 18.09
CA ALA A 375 -5.06 17.07 17.66
C ALA A 375 -5.32 15.56 17.67
N LEU A 376 -4.43 14.77 17.11
CA LEU A 376 -4.54 13.31 17.07
C LEU A 376 -4.46 12.69 18.46
N VAL A 377 -3.49 13.12 19.27
CA VAL A 377 -3.34 12.62 20.65
C VAL A 377 -4.57 12.92 21.48
N LEU A 378 -5.05 14.16 21.50
CA LEU A 378 -6.23 14.52 22.28
C LEU A 378 -7.49 13.81 21.78
N MET A 379 -7.66 13.66 20.47
CA MET A 379 -8.75 12.88 19.89
C MET A 379 -8.73 11.44 20.40
N LEU A 380 -7.56 10.77 20.35
CA LEU A 380 -7.41 9.39 20.81
C LEU A 380 -7.61 9.26 22.32
N VAL A 381 -7.06 10.18 23.12
CA VAL A 381 -7.21 10.20 24.57
C VAL A 381 -8.68 10.35 24.95
N VAL A 382 -9.39 11.32 24.36
CA VAL A 382 -10.81 11.51 24.61
C VAL A 382 -11.63 10.32 24.12
N TYR A 383 -11.32 9.79 22.94
CA TYR A 383 -12.04 8.64 22.41
C TYR A 383 -11.83 7.36 23.25
N TYR A 384 -10.61 7.04 23.65
CA TYR A 384 -10.31 5.75 24.30
C TYR A 384 -10.32 5.79 25.83
N ILE A 385 -10.02 6.92 26.44
CA ILE A 385 -9.89 7.03 27.90
C ILE A 385 -11.16 7.67 28.49
N PHE A 386 -11.44 8.91 28.13
CA PHE A 386 -12.56 9.64 28.72
C PHE A 386 -13.93 9.25 28.16
N GLY A 387 -13.99 8.90 26.86
CA GLY A 387 -15.23 8.54 26.17
C GLY A 387 -15.73 7.12 26.46
N ARG A 388 -15.00 6.27 27.19
CA ARG A 388 -15.38 4.87 27.44
C ARG A 388 -16.77 4.69 28.08
N ARG A 389 -17.19 5.65 28.90
CA ARG A 389 -18.49 5.63 29.63
C ARG A 389 -19.60 6.34 28.86
N LEU A 390 -19.33 6.96 27.72
CA LEU A 390 -20.28 7.71 26.94
C LEU A 390 -20.90 6.86 25.84
N GLU A 391 -22.13 7.19 25.48
CA GLU A 391 -22.74 6.67 24.25
C GLU A 391 -21.88 7.02 23.03
N LEU A 392 -21.86 6.13 22.07
CA LEU A 392 -20.91 6.19 20.96
C LEU A 392 -21.02 7.51 20.16
N GLY A 393 -22.23 8.05 19.95
CA GLY A 393 -22.42 9.33 19.26
C GLY A 393 -21.76 10.49 20.01
N ARG A 394 -22.01 10.61 21.31
CA ARG A 394 -21.40 11.63 22.17
C ARG A 394 -19.87 11.46 22.25
N ARG A 395 -19.41 10.22 22.33
CA ARG A 395 -17.97 9.88 22.33
C ARG A 395 -17.26 10.40 21.09
N VAL A 396 -17.85 10.21 19.90
CA VAL A 396 -17.29 10.70 18.63
C VAL A 396 -17.30 12.22 18.59
N VAL A 397 -18.41 12.86 18.98
CA VAL A 397 -18.52 14.33 18.99
C VAL A 397 -17.48 14.96 19.91
N TYR A 398 -17.30 14.44 21.12
CA TYR A 398 -16.28 14.94 22.06
C TYR A 398 -14.85 14.68 21.56
N ALA A 399 -14.59 13.52 20.93
CA ALA A 399 -13.27 13.23 20.33
C ALA A 399 -12.94 14.19 19.17
N LEU A 400 -13.93 14.50 18.32
CA LEU A 400 -13.76 15.50 17.26
C LEU A 400 -13.57 16.92 17.83
N GLY A 401 -14.34 17.29 18.87
CA GLY A 401 -14.13 18.54 19.58
C GLY A 401 -12.73 18.64 20.19
N ALA A 402 -12.24 17.55 20.79
CA ALA A 402 -10.89 17.46 21.33
C ALA A 402 -9.81 17.55 20.22
N ALA A 403 -10.07 16.99 19.04
CA ALA A 403 -9.19 17.15 17.89
C ALA A 403 -9.08 18.61 17.43
N VAL A 404 -10.22 19.30 17.32
CA VAL A 404 -10.25 20.73 16.96
C VAL A 404 -9.54 21.56 18.05
N GLY A 405 -9.86 21.33 19.33
CA GLY A 405 -9.18 21.99 20.45
C GLY A 405 -7.67 21.74 20.46
N GLY A 406 -7.27 20.50 20.24
CA GLY A 406 -5.85 20.12 20.14
C GLY A 406 -5.13 20.77 18.96
N TYR A 407 -5.79 20.89 17.82
CA TYR A 407 -5.25 21.58 16.65
C TYR A 407 -5.01 23.07 16.93
N VAL A 408 -5.99 23.72 17.53
CA VAL A 408 -5.90 25.14 17.89
C VAL A 408 -4.82 25.34 18.95
N LEU A 409 -4.83 24.58 20.04
CA LEU A 409 -3.84 24.68 21.10
C LEU A 409 -2.43 24.41 20.60
N GLY A 410 -2.26 23.36 19.79
CA GLY A 410 -0.96 23.03 19.21
C GLY A 410 -0.41 24.08 18.25
N GLY A 411 -1.31 24.88 17.61
CA GLY A 411 -0.92 26.01 16.79
C GLY A 411 -0.36 27.22 17.58
N PHE A 412 -0.69 27.33 18.88
CA PHE A 412 -0.12 28.33 19.78
C PHE A 412 1.16 27.89 20.48
N LEU A 413 1.48 26.59 20.44
CA LEU A 413 2.71 26.08 21.05
C LEU A 413 3.92 26.33 20.12
N PRO A 414 5.12 26.60 20.70
CA PRO A 414 6.32 26.67 19.89
C PRO A 414 6.57 25.33 19.19
N GLY A 415 6.93 25.37 17.91
CA GLY A 415 7.26 24.20 17.13
C GLY A 415 8.56 23.54 17.62
N ILE A 416 8.74 22.28 17.28
CA ILE A 416 10.00 21.57 17.54
C ILE A 416 10.96 21.89 16.41
N PRO A 417 12.17 22.46 16.66
CA PRO A 417 13.15 22.71 15.60
C PRO A 417 13.47 21.41 14.86
N ALA A 418 13.27 21.39 13.56
CA ALA A 418 13.53 20.25 12.72
C ALA A 418 13.99 20.69 11.32
N THR A 419 14.68 19.79 10.61
CA THR A 419 15.14 20.05 9.24
C THR A 419 14.45 19.09 8.27
N MET A 420 13.78 19.65 7.28
CA MET A 420 13.16 18.86 6.22
C MET A 420 14.16 18.62 5.08
N SER A 421 14.34 17.35 4.71
CA SER A 421 15.20 16.99 3.58
C SER A 421 14.58 17.45 2.25
N PRO A 422 15.40 17.81 1.24
CA PRO A 422 14.90 18.17 -0.10
C PRO A 422 14.05 17.06 -0.73
N ASP A 423 14.43 15.80 -0.53
CA ASP A 423 13.70 14.64 -1.05
C ASP A 423 12.29 14.56 -0.47
N LEU A 424 12.13 14.84 0.83
CA LEU A 424 10.83 14.82 1.50
C LEU A 424 9.97 16.02 1.11
N ALA A 425 10.57 17.19 0.99
CA ALA A 425 9.89 18.42 0.58
C ALA A 425 9.38 18.36 -0.86
N SER A 426 10.02 17.57 -1.72
CA SER A 426 9.60 17.37 -3.12
C SER A 426 8.33 16.53 -3.25
N VAL A 427 7.96 15.73 -2.23
CA VAL A 427 6.78 14.87 -2.28
C VAL A 427 5.53 15.71 -2.04
N ARG A 428 4.62 15.69 -3.01
CA ARG A 428 3.37 16.47 -2.99
C ARG A 428 2.22 15.77 -2.24
N LEU A 429 2.53 15.04 -1.17
CA LEU A 429 1.49 14.44 -0.32
C LEU A 429 0.67 15.56 0.31
N ASN A 430 -0.64 15.52 0.14
CA ASN A 430 -1.57 16.55 0.59
C ASN A 430 -2.52 16.06 1.69
N GLY A 431 -3.27 16.98 2.30
CA GLY A 431 -4.20 16.69 3.39
C GLY A 431 -5.35 15.75 3.03
N ALA A 432 -5.56 15.40 1.75
CA ALA A 432 -6.54 14.36 1.36
C ALA A 432 -6.17 13.00 1.96
N PHE A 433 -4.87 12.74 2.25
CA PHE A 433 -4.46 11.55 2.99
C PHE A 433 -5.09 11.49 4.39
N VAL A 434 -5.15 12.62 5.07
CA VAL A 434 -5.82 12.70 6.39
C VAL A 434 -7.33 12.45 6.24
N ILE A 435 -7.96 13.01 5.20
CA ILE A 435 -9.37 12.75 4.88
C ILE A 435 -9.59 11.26 4.59
N ALA A 436 -8.67 10.60 3.89
CA ALA A 436 -8.74 9.16 3.63
C ALA A 436 -8.71 8.34 4.92
N LEU A 437 -7.85 8.69 5.89
CA LEU A 437 -7.84 8.03 7.20
C LEU A 437 -9.15 8.25 7.98
N PHE A 438 -9.75 9.44 7.89
CA PHE A 438 -11.09 9.67 8.43
C PHE A 438 -12.16 8.83 7.72
N ALA A 439 -12.09 8.66 6.41
CA ALA A 439 -12.98 7.79 5.65
C ALA A 439 -12.86 6.32 6.08
N VAL A 440 -11.63 5.83 6.35
CA VAL A 440 -11.39 4.50 6.92
C VAL A 440 -12.05 4.35 8.29
N ALA A 441 -11.87 5.35 9.15
CA ALA A 441 -12.49 5.36 10.48
C ALA A 441 -14.02 5.40 10.39
N PHE A 442 -14.58 6.23 9.50
CA PHE A 442 -16.02 6.31 9.24
C PHE A 442 -16.58 4.98 8.72
N TYR A 443 -15.91 4.33 7.74
CA TYR A 443 -16.30 3.01 7.25
C TYR A 443 -16.38 1.99 8.39
N ASN A 444 -15.32 1.92 9.23
CA ASN A 444 -15.27 1.00 10.35
C ASN A 444 -16.39 1.28 11.37
N PHE A 445 -16.58 2.54 11.70
CA PHE A 445 -17.64 2.98 12.60
C PHE A 445 -19.03 2.63 12.03
N TYR A 446 -19.31 3.07 10.80
CA TYR A 446 -20.62 2.88 10.17
C TYR A 446 -20.98 1.42 10.06
N MET A 447 -20.06 0.60 9.54
CA MET A 447 -20.31 -0.80 9.22
C MET A 447 -20.46 -1.68 10.47
N TRP A 448 -19.68 -1.40 11.55
CA TRP A 448 -19.59 -2.29 12.71
C TRP A 448 -20.25 -1.74 13.98
N ARG A 449 -20.57 -0.47 14.03
CA ARG A 449 -21.06 0.21 15.24
C ARG A 449 -22.44 0.84 15.09
N THR A 450 -23.07 0.78 13.90
CA THR A 450 -24.39 1.35 13.65
C THR A 450 -25.44 0.30 13.28
N LYS A 451 -26.72 0.59 13.59
CA LYS A 451 -27.86 -0.20 13.14
C LYS A 451 -27.90 -0.32 11.62
N TYR A 452 -27.64 0.76 10.91
CA TYR A 452 -27.66 0.79 9.45
C TYR A 452 -26.59 -0.11 8.83
N GLY A 453 -25.38 -0.13 9.40
CA GLY A 453 -24.31 -1.03 8.97
C GLY A 453 -24.63 -2.50 9.25
N TYR A 454 -25.28 -2.81 10.37
CA TYR A 454 -25.79 -4.16 10.63
C TYR A 454 -26.80 -4.59 9.57
N GLU A 455 -27.80 -3.74 9.27
CA GLU A 455 -28.82 -4.02 8.25
C GLU A 455 -28.21 -4.23 6.87
N LEU A 456 -27.20 -3.41 6.48
CA LEU A 456 -26.49 -3.59 5.21
C LEU A 456 -25.76 -4.94 5.12
N ARG A 457 -25.08 -5.35 6.19
CA ARG A 457 -24.42 -6.66 6.23
C ARG A 457 -25.42 -7.82 6.21
N ALA A 458 -26.56 -7.67 6.87
CA ALA A 458 -27.64 -8.65 6.86
C ALA A 458 -28.19 -8.81 5.42
N VAL A 459 -28.44 -7.72 4.71
CA VAL A 459 -28.86 -7.74 3.30
C VAL A 459 -27.80 -8.40 2.41
N GLY A 460 -26.51 -8.13 2.65
CA GLY A 460 -25.42 -8.74 1.87
C GLY A 460 -25.25 -10.24 2.08
N LEU A 461 -25.51 -10.73 3.30
CA LEU A 461 -25.36 -12.15 3.63
C LEU A 461 -26.58 -12.98 3.23
N ALA A 462 -27.79 -12.51 3.53
CA ALA A 462 -29.03 -13.24 3.29
C ALA A 462 -30.20 -12.26 3.05
N PRO A 463 -30.40 -11.75 1.81
CA PRO A 463 -31.40 -10.72 1.53
C PRO A 463 -32.82 -11.13 1.97
N LYS A 464 -33.24 -12.36 1.66
CA LYS A 464 -34.57 -12.86 2.06
C LYS A 464 -34.76 -12.88 3.59
N ALA A 465 -33.75 -13.36 4.33
CA ALA A 465 -33.82 -13.37 5.80
C ALA A 465 -33.87 -11.95 6.40
N ALA A 466 -33.12 -11.00 5.80
CA ALA A 466 -33.17 -9.59 6.20
C ALA A 466 -34.56 -8.97 5.94
N GLU A 467 -35.22 -9.34 4.85
CA GLU A 467 -36.58 -8.91 4.53
C GLU A 467 -37.59 -9.43 5.55
N TYR A 468 -37.53 -10.72 5.91
CA TYR A 468 -38.37 -11.30 6.97
C TYR A 468 -38.15 -10.60 8.32
N ALA A 469 -36.94 -10.10 8.58
CA ALA A 469 -36.64 -9.31 9.78
C ALA A 469 -37.07 -7.83 9.67
N GLY A 470 -37.81 -7.45 8.61
CA GLY A 470 -38.37 -6.08 8.43
C GLY A 470 -37.39 -5.07 7.81
N VAL A 471 -36.26 -5.51 7.28
CA VAL A 471 -35.32 -4.61 6.61
C VAL A 471 -35.79 -4.30 5.18
N LYS A 472 -35.95 -3.02 4.84
CA LYS A 472 -36.31 -2.57 3.47
C LYS A 472 -35.11 -2.68 2.54
N ILE A 473 -35.00 -3.79 1.79
CA ILE A 473 -33.87 -4.12 0.90
C ILE A 473 -33.60 -3.01 -0.11
N SER A 474 -34.64 -2.54 -0.82
CA SER A 474 -34.51 -1.51 -1.88
C SER A 474 -33.85 -0.23 -1.37
N SER A 475 -34.24 0.26 -0.21
CA SER A 475 -33.61 1.45 0.42
C SER A 475 -32.15 1.20 0.77
N LYS A 476 -31.81 -0.03 1.21
CA LYS A 476 -30.42 -0.38 1.56
C LYS A 476 -29.52 -0.50 0.35
N LEU A 477 -30.01 -1.03 -0.76
CA LEU A 477 -29.26 -1.10 -2.02
C LEU A 477 -28.88 0.32 -2.52
N VAL A 478 -29.85 1.24 -2.55
CA VAL A 478 -29.61 2.64 -2.94
C VAL A 478 -28.61 3.31 -2.00
N LEU A 479 -28.83 3.18 -0.68
CA LEU A 479 -27.96 3.78 0.33
C LEU A 479 -26.51 3.24 0.25
N THR A 480 -26.36 1.92 0.03
CA THR A 480 -25.04 1.30 -0.14
C THR A 480 -24.30 1.91 -1.31
N MET A 481 -24.94 1.98 -2.48
CA MET A 481 -24.31 2.51 -3.68
C MET A 481 -24.04 4.02 -3.57
N ALA A 482 -24.90 4.77 -2.87
CA ALA A 482 -24.67 6.18 -2.59
C ALA A 482 -23.44 6.39 -1.69
N ILE A 483 -23.33 5.64 -0.58
CA ILE A 483 -22.16 5.75 0.33
C ILE A 483 -20.88 5.26 -0.39
N ALA A 484 -20.95 4.15 -1.13
CA ALA A 484 -19.84 3.68 -1.94
C ALA A 484 -19.41 4.75 -2.94
N GLY A 485 -20.36 5.39 -3.61
CA GLY A 485 -20.11 6.52 -4.50
C GLY A 485 -19.47 7.72 -3.80
N ALA A 486 -19.93 8.04 -2.58
CA ALA A 486 -19.33 9.11 -1.78
C ALA A 486 -17.83 8.85 -1.51
N PHE A 487 -17.47 7.62 -1.13
CA PHE A 487 -16.05 7.26 -0.95
C PHE A 487 -15.26 7.45 -2.25
N ALA A 488 -15.75 6.94 -3.39
CA ALA A 488 -15.05 7.12 -4.67
C ALA A 488 -14.95 8.60 -5.08
N GLY A 489 -16.03 9.38 -4.86
CA GLY A 489 -16.04 10.82 -5.12
C GLY A 489 -15.03 11.59 -4.28
N LEU A 490 -14.79 11.20 -3.04
CA LEU A 490 -13.76 11.78 -2.17
C LEU A 490 -12.34 11.62 -2.72
N ALA A 491 -12.05 10.63 -3.58
CA ALA A 491 -10.75 10.52 -4.25
C ALA A 491 -10.43 11.76 -5.10
N ALA A 492 -11.43 12.46 -5.60
CA ALA A 492 -11.27 13.73 -6.32
C ALA A 492 -10.63 14.83 -5.47
N THR A 493 -10.77 14.80 -4.14
CA THR A 493 -10.13 15.77 -3.24
C THR A 493 -8.60 15.74 -3.35
N HIS A 494 -8.04 14.54 -3.58
CA HIS A 494 -6.61 14.38 -3.79
C HIS A 494 -6.12 15.05 -5.08
N TYR A 495 -6.84 14.86 -6.18
CA TYR A 495 -6.45 15.35 -7.49
C TYR A 495 -6.80 16.83 -7.71
N VAL A 496 -8.05 17.18 -7.51
CA VAL A 496 -8.59 18.49 -7.88
C VAL A 496 -8.30 19.55 -6.81
N LEU A 497 -8.58 19.24 -5.54
CA LEU A 497 -8.39 20.18 -4.43
C LEU A 497 -6.98 20.12 -3.85
N GLY A 498 -6.33 18.94 -3.89
CA GLY A 498 -5.02 18.70 -3.28
C GLY A 498 -3.81 19.05 -4.16
N GLY A 499 -3.98 19.17 -5.48
CA GLY A 499 -2.88 19.50 -6.40
C GLY A 499 -1.69 18.54 -6.33
N GLY A 500 -1.91 17.28 -5.91
CA GLY A 500 -0.83 16.32 -5.68
C GLY A 500 -0.09 15.90 -6.94
N ILE A 501 -0.82 15.68 -8.01
CA ILE A 501 -0.29 15.26 -9.32
C ILE A 501 -0.49 16.37 -10.33
N ASP A 502 -1.63 17.08 -10.28
CA ASP A 502 -2.01 18.14 -11.20
C ASP A 502 -2.11 19.50 -10.51
N GLU A 503 -2.08 20.56 -11.33
CA GLU A 503 -2.20 21.94 -10.88
C GLU A 503 -3.63 22.24 -10.45
N TYR A 504 -4.04 22.13 -9.23
CA TYR A 504 -5.35 22.57 -8.70
C TYR A 504 -6.43 22.87 -9.75
N ARG A 505 -6.64 21.92 -10.68
CA ARG A 505 -7.57 22.03 -11.82
C ARG A 505 -8.18 20.67 -12.11
N LEU A 506 -9.39 20.67 -12.64
CA LEU A 506 -9.91 19.45 -13.28
C LEU A 506 -9.36 19.39 -14.69
N LYS A 507 -8.66 18.31 -15.04
CA LYS A 507 -8.09 18.04 -16.36
C LYS A 507 -8.66 16.78 -16.96
N GLN A 508 -8.64 16.70 -18.30
CA GLN A 508 -9.00 15.48 -19.01
C GLN A 508 -8.13 14.28 -18.60
N SER A 509 -6.86 14.55 -18.26
CA SER A 509 -5.87 13.52 -17.86
C SER A 509 -6.02 13.02 -16.42
N ILE A 510 -7.10 13.37 -15.70
CA ILE A 510 -7.33 12.86 -14.33
C ILE A 510 -7.24 11.33 -14.31
N PRO A 511 -6.47 10.71 -13.36
CA PRO A 511 -6.26 9.26 -13.34
C PRO A 511 -7.51 8.53 -12.81
N TYR A 512 -8.59 8.52 -13.56
CA TYR A 512 -9.84 7.87 -13.15
C TYR A 512 -9.73 6.35 -13.07
N ASN A 513 -8.76 5.72 -13.77
CA ASN A 513 -8.50 4.27 -13.72
C ASN A 513 -8.19 3.76 -12.31
N VAL A 514 -7.71 4.60 -11.42
CA VAL A 514 -7.57 4.32 -9.98
C VAL A 514 -8.87 3.75 -9.36
N GLY A 515 -10.02 4.06 -9.95
CA GLY A 515 -11.30 3.45 -9.55
C GLY A 515 -11.33 1.94 -9.78
N PHE A 516 -10.69 1.42 -10.83
CA PHE A 516 -10.57 -0.02 -11.09
C PHE A 516 -9.51 -0.65 -10.19
N ASP A 517 -8.38 0.02 -9.96
CA ASP A 517 -7.35 -0.46 -9.04
C ASP A 517 -7.90 -0.62 -7.63
N GLY A 518 -8.90 0.20 -7.25
CA GLY A 518 -9.64 0.06 -6.00
C GLY A 518 -10.32 -1.31 -5.83
N ILE A 519 -10.67 -2.01 -6.91
CA ILE A 519 -11.24 -3.37 -6.85
C ILE A 519 -10.17 -4.35 -6.34
N ALA A 520 -8.97 -4.27 -6.91
CA ALA A 520 -7.84 -5.09 -6.50
C ALA A 520 -7.46 -4.83 -5.03
N VAL A 521 -7.42 -3.55 -4.64
CA VAL A 521 -7.14 -3.12 -3.26
C VAL A 521 -8.21 -3.62 -2.28
N ALA A 522 -9.50 -3.56 -2.64
CA ALA A 522 -10.60 -4.05 -1.81
C ALA A 522 -10.51 -5.57 -1.59
N LEU A 523 -10.29 -6.33 -2.67
CA LEU A 523 -10.15 -7.79 -2.61
C LEU A 523 -8.93 -8.21 -1.77
N MET A 524 -7.77 -7.58 -2.03
CA MET A 524 -6.55 -7.83 -1.26
C MET A 524 -6.72 -7.48 0.22
N GLY A 525 -7.43 -6.38 0.53
CA GLY A 525 -7.77 -5.97 1.89
C GLY A 525 -8.92 -6.76 2.51
N GLN A 526 -9.43 -7.82 1.84
CA GLN A 526 -10.56 -8.65 2.28
C GLN A 526 -11.79 -7.83 2.69
N ASN A 527 -12.02 -6.74 1.99
CA ASN A 527 -13.13 -5.81 2.22
C ASN A 527 -13.21 -5.30 3.68
N THR A 528 -12.06 -5.22 4.37
CA THR A 528 -11.95 -4.64 5.71
C THR A 528 -11.30 -3.25 5.62
N PRO A 529 -11.70 -2.26 6.43
CA PRO A 529 -11.17 -0.90 6.28
C PRO A 529 -9.66 -0.82 6.50
N ILE A 530 -9.13 -1.50 7.50
CA ILE A 530 -7.68 -1.56 7.77
C ILE A 530 -6.96 -2.34 6.65
N GLY A 531 -7.53 -3.47 6.22
CA GLY A 531 -6.97 -4.27 5.13
C GLY A 531 -6.89 -3.49 3.83
N VAL A 532 -7.94 -2.74 3.46
CA VAL A 532 -7.96 -1.85 2.30
C VAL A 532 -6.86 -0.78 2.40
N THR A 533 -6.68 -0.19 3.59
CA THR A 533 -5.63 0.82 3.81
C THR A 533 -4.23 0.22 3.61
N LEU A 534 -3.96 -0.95 4.20
CA LEU A 534 -2.68 -1.64 4.06
C LEU A 534 -2.43 -2.10 2.61
N ALA A 535 -3.47 -2.60 1.94
CA ALA A 535 -3.40 -2.98 0.54
C ALA A 535 -3.10 -1.77 -0.36
N ALA A 536 -3.81 -0.67 -0.19
CA ALA A 536 -3.56 0.58 -0.93
C ALA A 536 -2.13 1.09 -0.72
N PHE A 537 -1.63 1.01 0.52
CA PHE A 537 -0.26 1.40 0.82
C PHE A 537 0.77 0.48 0.16
N LEU A 538 0.52 -0.83 0.13
CA LEU A 538 1.38 -1.78 -0.58
C LEU A 538 1.41 -1.49 -2.09
N PHE A 539 0.26 -1.22 -2.72
CA PHE A 539 0.21 -0.78 -4.13
C PHE A 539 1.00 0.51 -4.33
N GLY A 540 0.86 1.48 -3.42
CA GLY A 540 1.66 2.70 -3.45
C GLY A 540 3.17 2.43 -3.40
N VAL A 541 3.62 1.49 -2.56
CA VAL A 541 5.03 1.06 -2.48
C VAL A 541 5.47 0.40 -3.79
N LEU A 542 4.68 -0.54 -4.32
CA LEU A 542 5.00 -1.25 -5.57
C LEU A 542 5.09 -0.30 -6.77
N LEU A 543 4.16 0.64 -6.91
CA LEU A 543 4.19 1.64 -7.99
C LEU A 543 5.36 2.61 -7.85
N THR A 544 5.68 3.05 -6.62
CA THR A 544 6.85 3.90 -6.37
C THR A 544 8.16 3.15 -6.66
N GLY A 545 8.27 1.91 -6.20
CA GLY A 545 9.42 1.04 -6.47
C GLY A 545 9.54 0.68 -7.94
N GLY A 546 8.41 0.49 -8.62
CA GLY A 546 8.35 0.24 -10.07
C GLY A 546 8.95 1.37 -10.89
N LEU A 547 8.78 2.63 -10.45
CA LEU A 547 9.45 3.77 -11.07
C LEU A 547 10.98 3.66 -10.92
N GLN A 548 11.47 3.26 -9.75
CA GLN A 548 12.90 3.01 -9.51
C GLN A 548 13.45 1.87 -10.37
N LEU A 549 12.66 0.80 -10.56
CA LEU A 549 13.01 -0.31 -11.45
C LEU A 549 13.20 0.16 -12.89
N ASN A 550 12.31 1.01 -13.38
CA ASN A 550 12.40 1.56 -14.72
C ASN A 550 13.66 2.42 -14.88
N LEU A 551 13.91 3.32 -13.94
CA LEU A 551 15.07 4.23 -13.99
C LEU A 551 16.41 3.51 -13.87
N GLN A 552 16.52 2.47 -13.05
CA GLN A 552 17.81 1.81 -12.76
C GLN A 552 18.09 0.57 -13.59
N LEU A 553 17.07 -0.18 -13.96
CA LEU A 553 17.20 -1.46 -14.69
C LEU A 553 16.53 -1.44 -16.07
N GLY A 554 15.87 -0.34 -16.45
CA GLY A 554 15.07 -0.29 -17.68
C GLY A 554 13.94 -1.32 -17.71
N ILE A 555 13.49 -1.78 -16.54
CA ILE A 555 12.35 -2.68 -16.41
C ILE A 555 11.07 -1.86 -16.57
N SER A 556 10.22 -2.27 -17.49
CA SER A 556 9.00 -1.55 -17.78
C SER A 556 7.99 -1.62 -16.63
N ARG A 557 7.13 -0.61 -16.54
CA ARG A 557 6.06 -0.52 -15.53
C ARG A 557 5.08 -1.70 -15.61
N GLU A 558 4.94 -2.32 -16.78
CA GLU A 558 4.05 -3.46 -17.01
C GLU A 558 4.43 -4.67 -16.15
N LEU A 559 5.73 -4.87 -15.85
CA LEU A 559 6.15 -5.92 -14.93
C LEU A 559 5.57 -5.72 -13.52
N VAL A 560 5.48 -4.47 -13.06
CA VAL A 560 4.88 -4.15 -11.75
C VAL A 560 3.39 -4.48 -11.78
N LEU A 561 2.69 -4.12 -12.85
CA LEU A 561 1.27 -4.49 -13.03
C LEU A 561 1.06 -6.00 -13.05
N VAL A 562 1.98 -6.77 -13.67
CA VAL A 562 1.94 -8.24 -13.62
C VAL A 562 2.09 -8.75 -12.19
N LEU A 563 3.02 -8.20 -11.40
CA LEU A 563 3.19 -8.58 -9.99
C LEU A 563 1.96 -8.27 -9.15
N GLU A 564 1.37 -7.09 -9.32
CA GLU A 564 0.12 -6.69 -8.65
C GLU A 564 -1.03 -7.63 -9.02
N SER A 565 -1.19 -7.94 -10.31
CA SER A 565 -2.20 -8.87 -10.80
C SER A 565 -2.02 -10.29 -10.26
N LEU A 566 -0.78 -10.77 -10.15
CA LEU A 566 -0.46 -12.06 -9.54
C LEU A 566 -0.80 -12.10 -8.05
N ILE A 567 -0.51 -11.03 -7.31
CA ILE A 567 -0.87 -10.93 -5.89
C ILE A 567 -2.39 -11.06 -5.74
N VAL A 568 -3.16 -10.30 -6.52
CA VAL A 568 -4.63 -10.34 -6.49
C VAL A 568 -5.15 -11.71 -6.91
N LEU A 569 -4.59 -12.31 -7.97
CA LEU A 569 -4.95 -13.63 -8.45
C LEU A 569 -4.77 -14.71 -7.37
N PHE A 570 -3.63 -14.72 -6.69
CA PHE A 570 -3.37 -15.69 -5.63
C PHE A 570 -4.26 -15.47 -4.40
N ILE A 571 -4.61 -14.23 -4.08
CA ILE A 571 -5.57 -13.93 -3.00
C ILE A 571 -6.97 -14.42 -3.40
N ALA A 572 -7.42 -14.12 -4.62
CA ALA A 572 -8.73 -14.50 -5.11
C ALA A 572 -8.87 -16.02 -5.29
N ALA A 573 -7.81 -16.66 -5.78
CA ALA A 573 -7.83 -18.09 -6.03
C ALA A 573 -7.97 -18.93 -4.75
N GLY A 574 -7.48 -18.42 -3.58
CA GLY A 574 -7.64 -19.08 -2.25
C GLY A 574 -7.27 -20.57 -2.16
N GLY A 575 -7.28 -21.27 -3.29
CA GLY A 575 -7.16 -22.72 -3.43
C GLY A 575 -5.75 -23.28 -3.20
N PHE A 576 -4.73 -22.43 -3.11
CA PHE A 576 -3.36 -22.84 -2.77
C PHE A 576 -3.14 -23.02 -1.27
N LEU A 577 -4.08 -22.50 -0.47
CA LEU A 577 -3.99 -22.60 0.98
C LEU A 577 -4.89 -23.75 1.49
N PRO A 578 -4.51 -24.43 2.58
CA PRO A 578 -5.35 -25.42 3.20
C PRO A 578 -6.76 -24.88 3.48
N ARG A 579 -7.80 -25.70 3.29
CA ARG A 579 -9.22 -25.30 3.41
C ARG A 579 -9.54 -24.60 4.73
N TYR A 580 -8.90 -24.97 5.85
CA TYR A 580 -9.11 -24.32 7.14
C TYR A 580 -8.66 -22.85 7.19
N PHE A 581 -7.84 -22.36 6.24
CA PHE A 581 -7.53 -20.92 6.11
C PHE A 581 -8.59 -20.16 5.33
N THR A 582 -9.30 -20.85 4.44
CA THR A 582 -10.26 -20.23 3.53
C THR A 582 -11.71 -20.45 3.97
N ASP A 583 -12.01 -21.58 4.60
CA ASP A 583 -13.37 -21.94 5.07
C ASP A 583 -13.58 -21.54 6.54
N PRO A 584 -14.53 -20.62 6.83
CA PRO A 584 -14.83 -20.19 8.19
C PRO A 584 -15.36 -21.30 9.10
N LEU A 585 -16.06 -22.31 8.54
CA LEU A 585 -16.62 -23.42 9.31
C LEU A 585 -15.53 -24.36 9.77
N LEU A 586 -14.64 -24.79 8.87
CA LEU A 586 -13.49 -25.62 9.21
C LEU A 586 -12.51 -24.90 10.15
N ALA A 587 -12.39 -23.57 9.99
CA ALA A 587 -11.61 -22.76 10.91
C ALA A 587 -12.21 -22.73 12.33
N ALA A 588 -13.53 -22.69 12.45
CA ALA A 588 -14.24 -22.74 13.74
C ALA A 588 -14.16 -24.13 14.39
N GLU A 589 -14.23 -25.21 13.63
CA GLU A 589 -14.03 -26.59 14.09
C GLU A 589 -12.61 -26.79 14.64
N ALA A 590 -11.59 -26.40 13.90
CA ALA A 590 -10.20 -26.47 14.36
C ALA A 590 -9.94 -25.67 15.65
N LEU A 591 -10.70 -24.58 15.87
CA LEU A 591 -10.64 -23.82 17.12
C LEU A 591 -11.30 -24.57 18.28
N ARG A 592 -12.41 -25.30 18.07
CA ARG A 592 -13.11 -26.08 19.09
C ARG A 592 -12.32 -27.33 19.50
N GLU A 593 -11.83 -28.11 18.54
CA GLU A 593 -10.98 -29.28 18.81
C GLU A 593 -9.71 -28.93 19.59
N GLY A 594 -9.18 -27.72 19.39
CA GLY A 594 -8.05 -27.21 20.15
C GLY A 594 -8.41 -26.69 21.55
N GLU A 595 -9.69 -26.56 21.92
CA GLU A 595 -10.15 -26.17 23.27
C GLU A 595 -10.38 -27.42 24.14
N GLU A 596 -10.66 -28.55 23.52
CA GLU A 596 -10.87 -29.85 24.19
C GLU A 596 -9.57 -30.65 24.43
N ALA A 597 -8.44 -30.23 23.83
CA ALA A 597 -7.10 -30.84 23.99
C ALA A 597 -6.17 -29.94 24.86
#